data_7cd393edb602f9a7ea5464de36769691
#
_entry.id   7cd393edb602f9a7ea5464de36769691
#
_cell.length_a   1.000
_cell.length_b   1.000
_cell.length_c   1.000
_cell.angle_alpha   90.00
_cell.angle_beta   90.00
_cell.angle_gamma   90.00
#
_symmetry.space_group_name_H-M   'P 1'
#
loop_
_entity.id
_entity.type
_entity.pdbx_description
1 polymer ?
#
loop_
_entity_poly.entity_id
_entity_poly.type
_entity_poly.pdbx_seq_one_letter_code
_entity_poly.pdbx_strand_id
1 'polypeptide(L)'
;IMWNIDLSYREEFQSTFDRLYDKLGVLNQNRPLPYSAISKIKESLSIEWTYNSNSIEGNTLSLRETQMVLQDGITVKGKSLREHFEAKNHEHAINYLYQIINDDYVLRSIDILSLHGLVLRAIEDDFAGRIRNAGVRITGANFVPPNANKVSDLLDELIQFVNENPLQLNDIELATIFHHKLVWIHPFFDGNGRTVRL
;
A
#
# COMPACT_ATOMS: atom_id res chain seq x y z
N ILE A 1 22.47 -4.89 3.12
CA ILE A 1 22.11 -6.32 2.97
C ILE A 1 21.54 -6.48 1.56
N MET A 2 22.26 -7.20 0.70
CA MET A 2 21.70 -7.53 -0.61
C MET A 2 20.59 -8.55 -0.37
N TRP A 3 19.35 -8.18 -0.66
CA TRP A 3 18.21 -9.08 -0.54
C TRP A 3 18.41 -10.27 -1.50
N ASN A 4 18.56 -11.48 -0.93
CA ASN A 4 18.66 -12.69 -1.77
C ASN A 4 17.24 -13.05 -2.27
N ILE A 5 17.00 -12.86 -3.57
CA ILE A 5 15.72 -13.10 -4.22
C ILE A 5 15.93 -14.20 -5.24
N ASP A 6 15.21 -15.28 -5.08
CA ASP A 6 15.16 -16.37 -6.05
C ASP A 6 14.24 -15.96 -7.20
N LEU A 7 14.76 -15.97 -8.42
CA LEU A 7 14.03 -15.63 -9.65
C LEU A 7 13.58 -16.85 -10.45
N SER A 8 13.71 -18.04 -9.91
CA SER A 8 13.33 -19.30 -10.59
C SER A 8 11.84 -19.37 -10.97
N TYR A 9 10.98 -18.62 -10.26
CA TYR A 9 9.56 -18.50 -10.55
C TYR A 9 9.24 -17.88 -11.92
N ARG A 10 10.19 -17.17 -12.54
CA ARG A 10 9.95 -16.44 -13.80
C ARG A 10 9.51 -17.36 -14.92
N GLU A 11 10.08 -18.56 -15.02
CA GLU A 11 9.69 -19.54 -16.03
C GLU A 11 8.23 -19.97 -15.86
N GLU A 12 7.79 -20.19 -14.63
CA GLU A 12 6.41 -20.57 -14.30
C GLU A 12 5.40 -19.47 -14.64
N PHE A 13 5.74 -18.21 -14.37
CA PHE A 13 4.83 -17.07 -14.55
C PHE A 13 5.01 -16.30 -15.87
N GLN A 14 5.91 -16.73 -16.77
CA GLN A 14 6.21 -16.02 -18.01
C GLN A 14 4.95 -15.72 -18.84
N SER A 15 4.09 -16.72 -19.04
CA SER A 15 2.84 -16.54 -19.81
C SER A 15 1.86 -15.54 -19.16
N THR A 16 1.91 -15.41 -17.84
CA THR A 16 1.12 -14.43 -17.10
C THR A 16 1.66 -13.02 -17.29
N PHE A 17 2.97 -12.86 -17.24
CA PHE A 17 3.61 -11.57 -17.53
C PHE A 17 3.35 -11.14 -18.97
N ASP A 18 3.53 -12.01 -19.94
CA ASP A 18 3.28 -11.72 -21.35
C ASP A 18 1.85 -11.21 -21.57
N ARG A 19 0.84 -11.91 -21.01
CA ARG A 19 -0.56 -11.50 -21.08
C ARG A 19 -0.82 -10.14 -20.44
N LEU A 20 -0.15 -9.81 -19.34
CA LEU A 20 -0.31 -8.52 -18.66
C LEU A 20 0.33 -7.40 -19.48
N TYR A 21 1.51 -7.63 -20.05
CA TYR A 21 2.18 -6.66 -20.93
C TYR A 21 1.43 -6.43 -22.23
N ASP A 22 0.82 -7.47 -22.82
CA ASP A 22 -0.06 -7.31 -23.99
C ASP A 22 -1.24 -6.38 -23.66
N LYS A 23 -1.89 -6.56 -22.51
CA LYS A 23 -2.98 -5.68 -22.06
C LYS A 23 -2.50 -4.25 -21.82
N LEU A 24 -1.33 -4.08 -21.21
CA LEU A 24 -0.71 -2.78 -21.01
C LEU A 24 -0.40 -2.10 -22.35
N GLY A 25 0.09 -2.87 -23.32
CA GLY A 25 0.33 -2.39 -24.69
C GLY A 25 -0.93 -1.84 -25.35
N VAL A 26 -2.05 -2.58 -25.25
CA VAL A 26 -3.37 -2.10 -25.74
C VAL A 26 -3.80 -0.83 -25.01
N LEU A 27 -3.64 -0.77 -23.69
CA LEU A 27 -3.99 0.42 -22.91
C LEU A 27 -3.15 1.64 -23.36
N ASN A 28 -1.86 1.46 -23.54
CA ASN A 28 -0.94 2.52 -23.92
C ASN A 28 -1.23 3.07 -25.34
N GLN A 29 -1.67 2.23 -26.27
CA GLN A 29 -2.10 2.67 -27.61
C GLN A 29 -3.34 3.59 -27.56
N ASN A 30 -4.14 3.51 -26.49
CA ASN A 30 -5.34 4.32 -26.30
C ASN A 30 -5.11 5.54 -25.37
N ARG A 31 -3.88 5.81 -24.95
CA ARG A 31 -3.53 6.99 -24.16
C ARG A 31 -3.33 8.22 -25.05
N PRO A 32 -3.64 9.44 -24.57
CA PRO A 32 -4.24 9.73 -23.27
C PRO A 32 -5.72 9.38 -23.21
N LEU A 33 -6.12 8.73 -22.12
CA LEU A 33 -7.55 8.44 -21.89
C LEU A 33 -8.31 9.74 -21.56
N PRO A 34 -9.61 9.84 -21.91
CA PRO A 34 -10.44 10.99 -21.52
C PRO A 34 -10.43 11.19 -20.00
N TYR A 35 -10.29 12.44 -19.55
CA TYR A 35 -10.27 12.77 -18.13
C TYR A 35 -11.46 12.21 -17.35
N SER A 36 -12.66 12.28 -17.94
CA SER A 36 -13.88 11.73 -17.33
C SER A 36 -13.85 10.21 -17.13
N ALA A 37 -13.18 9.48 -18.02
CA ALA A 37 -13.00 8.04 -17.86
C ALA A 37 -11.98 7.73 -16.74
N ILE A 38 -10.84 8.44 -16.73
CA ILE A 38 -9.81 8.29 -15.68
C ILE A 38 -10.40 8.61 -14.30
N SER A 39 -11.17 9.71 -14.18
CA SER A 39 -11.78 10.11 -12.91
C SER A 39 -12.72 9.03 -12.37
N LYS A 40 -13.61 8.48 -13.20
CA LYS A 40 -14.53 7.41 -12.80
C LYS A 40 -13.81 6.12 -12.40
N ILE A 41 -12.75 5.74 -13.13
CA ILE A 41 -11.95 4.56 -12.81
C ILE A 41 -11.25 4.76 -11.46
N LYS A 42 -10.61 5.91 -11.25
CA LYS A 42 -9.94 6.23 -9.98
C LYS A 42 -10.92 6.21 -8.80
N GLU A 43 -12.10 6.79 -8.97
CA GLU A 43 -13.14 6.81 -7.95
C GLU A 43 -13.61 5.39 -7.59
N SER A 44 -13.95 4.56 -8.58
CA SER A 44 -14.35 3.17 -8.35
C SER A 44 -13.26 2.36 -7.67
N LEU A 45 -12.02 2.45 -8.18
CA LEU A 45 -10.88 1.76 -7.60
C LEU A 45 -10.59 2.22 -6.17
N SER A 46 -10.71 3.51 -5.88
CA SER A 46 -10.49 4.05 -4.53
C SER A 46 -11.48 3.46 -3.53
N ILE A 47 -12.76 3.33 -3.89
CA ILE A 47 -13.79 2.73 -3.03
C ILE A 47 -13.50 1.26 -2.78
N GLU A 48 -13.25 0.48 -3.83
CA GLU A 48 -12.96 -0.95 -3.72
C GLU A 48 -11.67 -1.22 -2.96
N TRP A 49 -10.62 -0.46 -3.22
CA TRP A 49 -9.34 -0.57 -2.53
C TRP A 49 -9.49 -0.25 -1.04
N THR A 50 -10.18 0.84 -0.71
CA THR A 50 -10.46 1.23 0.67
C THR A 50 -11.27 0.15 1.39
N TYR A 51 -12.35 -0.34 0.79
CA TYR A 51 -13.17 -1.40 1.37
C TYR A 51 -12.34 -2.65 1.62
N ASN A 52 -11.66 -3.18 0.61
CA ASN A 52 -10.92 -4.44 0.72
C ASN A 52 -9.76 -4.33 1.72
N SER A 53 -8.98 -3.25 1.68
CA SER A 53 -7.86 -3.06 2.58
C SER A 53 -8.28 -2.97 4.04
N ASN A 54 -9.35 -2.25 4.35
CA ASN A 54 -9.86 -2.11 5.72
C ASN A 54 -10.59 -3.37 6.19
N SER A 55 -11.31 -4.07 5.31
CA SER A 55 -11.99 -5.33 5.62
C SER A 55 -10.99 -6.42 6.06
N ILE A 56 -9.81 -6.49 5.45
CA ILE A 56 -8.73 -7.40 5.87
C ILE A 56 -8.31 -7.13 7.32
N GLU A 57 -8.36 -5.88 7.77
CA GLU A 57 -8.00 -5.48 9.15
C GLU A 57 -9.19 -5.54 10.11
N GLY A 58 -10.34 -6.05 9.68
CA GLY A 58 -11.52 -6.27 10.52
C GLY A 58 -12.53 -5.13 10.55
N ASN A 59 -12.39 -4.11 9.70
CA ASN A 59 -13.43 -3.10 9.50
C ASN A 59 -14.70 -3.77 8.94
N THR A 60 -15.86 -3.46 9.50
CA THR A 60 -17.12 -4.13 9.18
C THR A 60 -18.03 -3.35 8.24
N LEU A 61 -17.60 -2.20 7.71
CA LEU A 61 -18.30 -1.49 6.65
C LEU A 61 -18.42 -2.40 5.41
N SER A 62 -19.60 -2.53 4.85
CA SER A 62 -19.78 -3.16 3.53
C SER A 62 -19.26 -2.24 2.42
N LEU A 63 -19.05 -2.77 1.21
CA LEU A 63 -18.63 -1.98 0.05
C LEU A 63 -19.57 -0.78 -0.19
N ARG A 64 -20.89 -0.99 -0.10
CA ARG A 64 -21.88 0.07 -0.24
C ARG A 64 -21.80 1.12 0.87
N GLU A 65 -21.60 0.69 2.12
CA GLU A 65 -21.44 1.60 3.25
C GLU A 65 -20.14 2.40 3.13
N THR A 66 -19.05 1.75 2.70
CA THR A 66 -17.79 2.43 2.39
C THR A 66 -18.01 3.51 1.34
N GLN A 67 -18.71 3.20 0.24
CA GLN A 67 -19.07 4.19 -0.77
C GLN A 67 -19.84 5.38 -0.18
N MET A 68 -20.87 5.13 0.63
CA MET A 68 -21.65 6.21 1.29
C MET A 68 -20.80 7.09 2.20
N VAL A 69 -19.87 6.49 2.96
CA VAL A 69 -18.93 7.23 3.82
C VAL A 69 -17.99 8.10 3.00
N LEU A 70 -17.48 7.58 1.87
CA LEU A 70 -16.50 8.30 1.05
C LEU A 70 -17.13 9.38 0.19
N GLN A 71 -18.20 9.07 -0.54
CA GLN A 71 -18.83 9.97 -1.50
C GLN A 71 -19.82 10.92 -0.86
N ASP A 72 -20.71 10.43 0.02
CA ASP A 72 -21.81 11.21 0.58
C ASP A 72 -21.47 11.81 1.96
N GLY A 73 -20.36 11.40 2.59
CA GLY A 73 -19.95 11.84 3.93
C GLY A 73 -20.92 11.37 5.03
N ILE A 74 -21.70 10.32 4.77
CA ILE A 74 -22.72 9.82 5.69
C ILE A 74 -22.09 8.93 6.74
N THR A 75 -22.55 9.06 7.99
CA THR A 75 -22.25 8.10 9.05
C THR A 75 -23.22 6.93 9.02
N VAL A 76 -22.70 5.72 9.17
CA VAL A 76 -23.45 4.47 9.12
C VAL A 76 -23.85 4.03 10.53
N LYS A 77 -25.16 3.82 10.74
CA LYS A 77 -25.69 3.38 12.03
C LYS A 77 -25.12 2.01 12.41
N GLY A 78 -24.63 1.89 13.65
CA GLY A 78 -24.09 0.65 14.19
C GLY A 78 -22.61 0.40 13.86
N LYS A 79 -21.97 1.32 13.16
CA LYS A 79 -20.53 1.29 12.90
C LYS A 79 -19.82 2.29 13.81
N SER A 80 -18.61 1.94 14.25
CA SER A 80 -17.81 2.80 15.11
C SER A 80 -17.26 4.03 14.37
N LEU A 81 -16.94 5.08 15.11
CA LEU A 81 -16.25 6.24 14.54
C LEU A 81 -14.85 5.87 13.99
N ARG A 82 -14.18 4.92 14.65
CA ARG A 82 -12.89 4.37 14.16
C ARG A 82 -13.02 3.80 12.76
N GLU A 83 -14.04 3.00 12.48
CA GLU A 83 -14.26 2.40 11.15
C GLU A 83 -14.48 3.46 10.07
N HIS A 84 -15.16 4.56 10.40
CA HIS A 84 -15.32 5.70 9.49
C HIS A 84 -14.00 6.43 9.24
N PHE A 85 -13.19 6.63 10.28
CA PHE A 85 -11.86 7.22 10.12
C PHE A 85 -10.94 6.31 9.30
N GLU A 86 -10.95 5.01 9.51
CA GLU A 86 -10.18 4.07 8.70
C GLU A 86 -10.50 4.19 7.21
N ALA A 87 -11.77 4.30 6.85
CA ALA A 87 -12.19 4.48 5.46
C ALA A 87 -11.73 5.84 4.89
N LYS A 88 -12.01 6.94 5.60
CA LYS A 88 -11.62 8.30 5.14
C LYS A 88 -10.11 8.48 5.09
N ASN A 89 -9.38 7.96 6.05
CA ASN A 89 -7.92 8.03 6.09
C ASN A 89 -7.27 7.27 4.94
N HIS A 90 -7.81 6.09 4.61
CA HIS A 90 -7.31 5.30 3.48
C HIS A 90 -7.56 6.01 2.15
N GLU A 91 -8.73 6.63 1.96
CA GLU A 91 -9.02 7.48 0.80
C GLU A 91 -8.04 8.67 0.71
N HIS A 92 -7.76 9.34 1.84
CA HIS A 92 -6.78 10.44 1.88
C HIS A 92 -5.38 9.96 1.51
N ALA A 93 -4.99 8.77 1.95
CA ALA A 93 -3.70 8.17 1.60
C ALA A 93 -3.62 7.82 0.11
N ILE A 94 -4.68 7.28 -0.50
CA ILE A 94 -4.76 7.05 -1.95
C ILE A 94 -4.62 8.38 -2.72
N ASN A 95 -5.32 9.42 -2.28
CA ASN A 95 -5.24 10.73 -2.92
C ASN A 95 -3.83 11.34 -2.79
N TYR A 96 -3.17 11.16 -1.65
CA TYR A 96 -1.78 11.57 -1.47
C TYR A 96 -0.84 10.84 -2.45
N LEU A 97 -0.99 9.51 -2.62
CA LEU A 97 -0.24 8.75 -3.61
C LEU A 97 -0.38 9.33 -5.02
N TYR A 98 -1.61 9.62 -5.46
CA TYR A 98 -1.85 10.22 -6.78
C TYR A 98 -1.24 11.61 -6.95
N GLN A 99 -0.96 12.33 -5.86
CA GLN A 99 -0.30 13.64 -5.91
C GLN A 99 1.22 13.56 -6.02
N ILE A 100 1.83 12.54 -5.38
CA ILE A 100 3.30 12.44 -5.33
C ILE A 100 3.87 11.61 -6.48
N ILE A 101 3.11 10.65 -7.04
CA ILE A 101 3.58 9.76 -8.10
C ILE A 101 3.57 10.51 -9.44
N ASN A 102 4.71 10.53 -10.10
CA ASN A 102 4.92 10.99 -11.46
C ASN A 102 6.05 10.17 -12.10
N ASP A 103 6.35 10.42 -13.36
CA ASP A 103 7.34 9.63 -14.14
C ASP A 103 8.77 9.71 -13.56
N ASP A 104 9.11 10.80 -12.86
CA ASP A 104 10.43 11.02 -12.25
C ASP A 104 10.42 10.70 -10.72
N TYR A 105 9.36 10.05 -10.23
CA TYR A 105 9.22 9.80 -8.79
C TYR A 105 10.28 8.84 -8.27
N VAL A 106 10.93 9.26 -7.18
CA VAL A 106 11.89 8.45 -6.41
C VAL A 106 11.31 8.21 -5.02
N LEU A 107 11.14 6.94 -4.65
CA LEU A 107 10.59 6.56 -3.35
C LEU A 107 11.52 7.00 -2.21
N ARG A 108 10.95 7.58 -1.15
CA ARG A 108 11.68 8.01 0.05
C ARG A 108 11.00 7.48 1.31
N SER A 109 11.79 7.31 2.37
CA SER A 109 11.26 6.89 3.69
C SER A 109 10.15 7.83 4.20
N ILE A 110 10.29 9.14 3.97
CA ILE A 110 9.27 10.12 4.37
C ILE A 110 7.91 9.90 3.69
N ASP A 111 7.88 9.35 2.49
CA ASP A 111 6.64 9.09 1.75
C ASP A 111 5.88 7.93 2.41
N ILE A 112 6.58 6.88 2.84
CA ILE A 112 6.01 5.75 3.59
C ILE A 112 5.52 6.22 4.97
N LEU A 113 6.30 7.06 5.66
CA LEU A 113 5.89 7.62 6.96
C LEU A 113 4.67 8.53 6.81
N SER A 114 4.58 9.31 5.75
CA SER A 114 3.43 10.18 5.47
C SER A 114 2.16 9.37 5.18
N LEU A 115 2.27 8.31 4.38
CA LEU A 115 1.16 7.39 4.12
C LEU A 115 0.67 6.74 5.41
N HIS A 116 1.59 6.23 6.23
CA HIS A 116 1.25 5.66 7.53
C HIS A 116 0.61 6.71 8.47
N GLY A 117 1.12 7.93 8.47
CA GLY A 117 0.56 9.04 9.23
C GLY A 117 -0.89 9.33 8.83
N LEU A 118 -1.19 9.31 7.53
CA LEU A 118 -2.55 9.45 7.02
C LEU A 118 -3.44 8.29 7.45
N VAL A 119 -2.96 7.05 7.32
CA VAL A 119 -3.73 5.83 7.67
C VAL A 119 -4.17 5.82 9.13
N LEU A 120 -3.34 6.30 10.06
CA LEU A 120 -3.62 6.27 11.50
C LEU A 120 -4.13 7.59 12.09
N ARG A 121 -4.31 8.63 11.28
CA ARG A 121 -4.78 9.94 11.73
C ARG A 121 -6.09 9.83 12.48
N ALA A 122 -6.16 10.47 13.68
CA ALA A 122 -7.32 10.42 14.57
C ALA A 122 -7.75 9.01 15.03
N ILE A 123 -6.88 7.99 14.82
CA ILE A 123 -7.06 6.62 15.29
C ILE A 123 -6.00 6.32 16.36
N GLU A 124 -4.73 6.54 16.03
CA GLU A 124 -3.56 6.29 16.88
C GLU A 124 -2.50 7.38 16.64
N ASP A 125 -2.85 8.64 16.92
CA ASP A 125 -2.02 9.82 16.59
C ASP A 125 -0.61 9.76 17.19
N ASP A 126 -0.43 9.10 18.34
CA ASP A 126 0.88 8.95 18.98
C ASP A 126 1.85 8.09 18.15
N PHE A 127 1.34 7.19 17.35
CA PHE A 127 2.12 6.27 16.50
C PHE A 127 2.09 6.65 15.02
N ALA A 128 1.19 7.53 14.61
CA ALA A 128 1.00 7.92 13.23
C ALA A 128 2.28 8.50 12.61
N GLY A 129 2.75 7.90 11.51
CA GLY A 129 3.96 8.33 10.81
C GLY A 129 5.27 8.09 11.55
N ARG A 130 5.29 7.24 12.57
CA ARG A 130 6.48 6.98 13.40
C ARG A 130 6.90 5.52 13.35
N ILE A 131 8.17 5.29 13.09
CA ILE A 131 8.78 3.97 13.20
C ILE A 131 8.73 3.51 14.67
N ARG A 132 8.39 2.24 14.87
CA ARG A 132 8.34 1.63 16.20
C ARG A 132 9.73 1.63 16.87
N ASN A 133 9.73 1.86 18.16
CA ASN A 133 10.93 1.86 19.02
C ASN A 133 11.00 0.64 19.95
N ALA A 134 10.09 -0.32 19.80
CA ALA A 134 10.06 -1.56 20.56
C ALA A 134 9.79 -2.78 19.68
N GLY A 135 10.01 -3.97 20.24
CA GLY A 135 9.68 -5.23 19.58
C GLY A 135 8.17 -5.43 19.43
N VAL A 136 7.77 -6.06 18.32
CA VAL A 136 6.38 -6.43 18.04
C VAL A 136 6.28 -7.92 17.71
N ARG A 137 5.09 -8.47 17.87
CA ARG A 137 4.73 -9.81 17.39
C ARG A 137 3.50 -9.71 16.52
N ILE A 138 3.50 -10.43 15.42
CA ILE A 138 2.36 -10.50 14.50
C ILE A 138 1.56 -11.75 14.88
N THR A 139 0.31 -11.58 15.25
CA THR A 139 -0.58 -12.68 15.58
C THR A 139 -0.74 -13.62 14.39
N GLY A 140 -0.52 -14.91 14.60
CA GLY A 140 -0.62 -15.94 13.55
C GLY A 140 0.61 -16.05 12.63
N ALA A 141 1.63 -15.20 12.76
CA ALA A 141 2.85 -15.32 11.98
C ALA A 141 3.85 -16.30 12.64
N ASN A 142 4.56 -17.06 11.80
CA ASN A 142 5.61 -18.00 12.22
C ASN A 142 7.01 -17.36 12.33
N PHE A 143 7.08 -16.04 12.22
CA PHE A 143 8.33 -15.31 12.34
C PHE A 143 8.20 -14.14 13.32
N VAL A 144 9.34 -13.63 13.79
CA VAL A 144 9.42 -12.44 14.62
C VAL A 144 10.01 -11.31 13.78
N PRO A 145 9.33 -10.15 13.67
CA PRO A 145 9.88 -9.01 12.97
C PRO A 145 11.25 -8.56 13.51
N PRO A 146 12.08 -7.90 12.69
CA PRO A 146 13.39 -7.43 13.11
C PRO A 146 13.35 -6.59 14.39
N ASN A 147 14.50 -6.54 15.10
CA ASN A 147 14.64 -5.66 16.25
C ASN A 147 14.39 -4.19 15.84
N ALA A 148 13.72 -3.44 16.70
CA ALA A 148 13.38 -2.05 16.45
C ALA A 148 14.58 -1.18 16.01
N ASN A 149 15.76 -1.41 16.61
CA ASN A 149 16.99 -0.67 16.27
C ASN A 149 17.48 -0.86 14.83
N LYS A 150 16.99 -1.89 14.12
CA LYS A 150 17.36 -2.18 12.73
C LYS A 150 16.31 -1.73 11.72
N VAL A 151 15.15 -1.30 12.19
CA VAL A 151 14.00 -1.03 11.31
C VAL A 151 14.29 0.12 10.35
N SER A 152 14.89 1.20 10.84
CA SER A 152 15.23 2.35 9.99
C SER A 152 16.20 1.96 8.88
N ASP A 153 17.29 1.29 9.24
CA ASP A 153 18.33 0.87 8.29
C ASP A 153 17.75 -0.10 7.24
N LEU A 154 16.92 -1.06 7.67
CA LEU A 154 16.28 -2.02 6.78
C LEU A 154 15.27 -1.36 5.84
N LEU A 155 14.58 -0.32 6.31
CA LEU A 155 13.66 0.45 5.48
C LEU A 155 14.42 1.25 4.42
N ASP A 156 15.51 1.90 4.79
CA ASP A 156 16.34 2.66 3.87
C ASP A 156 17.01 1.73 2.83
N GLU A 157 17.50 0.55 3.26
CA GLU A 157 18.02 -0.47 2.33
C GLU A 157 16.96 -0.99 1.35
N LEU A 158 15.71 -1.17 1.81
CA LEU A 158 14.60 -1.58 0.94
C LEU A 158 14.26 -0.50 -0.09
N ILE A 159 14.21 0.74 0.35
CA ILE A 159 13.94 1.90 -0.53
C ILE A 159 15.05 2.04 -1.58
N GLN A 160 16.31 1.93 -1.16
CA GLN A 160 17.44 1.95 -2.10
C GLN A 160 17.34 0.80 -3.12
N PHE A 161 17.04 -0.42 -2.67
CA PHE A 161 16.85 -1.57 -3.55
C PHE A 161 15.76 -1.32 -4.60
N VAL A 162 14.61 -0.75 -4.18
CA VAL A 162 13.51 -0.44 -5.09
C VAL A 162 13.90 0.61 -6.12
N ASN A 163 14.53 1.70 -5.69
CA ASN A 163 14.92 2.80 -6.57
C ASN A 163 16.02 2.39 -7.57
N GLU A 164 16.99 1.59 -7.14
CA GLU A 164 18.09 1.12 -7.98
C GLU A 164 17.72 -0.07 -8.87
N ASN A 165 16.75 -0.88 -8.44
CA ASN A 165 16.30 -2.11 -9.10
C ASN A 165 17.46 -2.95 -9.68
N PRO A 166 18.44 -3.37 -8.87
CA PRO A 166 19.68 -3.97 -9.35
C PRO A 166 19.49 -5.33 -10.04
N LEU A 167 18.34 -5.97 -9.83
CA LEU A 167 17.97 -7.24 -10.45
C LEU A 167 17.16 -7.09 -11.73
N GLN A 168 16.92 -5.85 -12.18
CA GLN A 168 16.11 -5.53 -13.35
C GLN A 168 14.74 -6.22 -13.30
N LEU A 169 14.09 -6.11 -12.14
CA LEU A 169 12.75 -6.64 -11.92
C LEU A 169 11.73 -5.81 -12.70
N ASN A 170 10.70 -6.48 -13.19
CA ASN A 170 9.56 -5.74 -13.75
C ASN A 170 8.72 -5.13 -12.63
N ASP A 171 7.79 -4.22 -12.98
CA ASP A 171 7.00 -3.45 -12.00
C ASP A 171 6.19 -4.36 -11.05
N ILE A 172 5.69 -5.49 -11.53
CA ILE A 172 4.90 -6.44 -10.74
C ILE A 172 5.78 -7.16 -9.73
N GLU A 173 6.95 -7.62 -10.18
CA GLU A 173 7.96 -8.27 -9.32
C GLU A 173 8.45 -7.29 -8.26
N LEU A 174 8.78 -6.06 -8.67
CA LEU A 174 9.30 -5.03 -7.76
C LEU A 174 8.26 -4.66 -6.69
N ALA A 175 7.01 -4.44 -7.08
CA ALA A 175 5.91 -4.15 -6.16
C ALA A 175 5.66 -5.33 -5.20
N THR A 176 5.69 -6.56 -5.69
CA THR A 176 5.50 -7.77 -4.87
C THR A 176 6.60 -7.93 -3.84
N ILE A 177 7.86 -7.73 -4.24
CA ILE A 177 9.01 -7.83 -3.35
C ILE A 177 8.99 -6.70 -2.32
N PHE A 178 8.72 -5.47 -2.75
CA PHE A 178 8.55 -4.34 -1.84
C PHE A 178 7.48 -4.61 -0.79
N HIS A 179 6.28 -5.03 -1.22
CA HIS A 179 5.19 -5.41 -0.32
C HIS A 179 5.64 -6.46 0.70
N HIS A 180 6.20 -7.57 0.23
CA HIS A 180 6.62 -8.67 1.10
C HIS A 180 7.69 -8.23 2.11
N LYS A 181 8.71 -7.49 1.65
CA LYS A 181 9.80 -7.03 2.51
C LYS A 181 9.35 -5.98 3.52
N LEU A 182 8.47 -5.06 3.14
CA LEU A 182 7.93 -4.06 4.05
C LEU A 182 7.05 -4.71 5.14
N VAL A 183 6.24 -5.72 4.78
CA VAL A 183 5.50 -6.54 5.76
C VAL A 183 6.44 -7.25 6.70
N TRP A 184 7.56 -7.82 6.20
CA TRP A 184 8.55 -8.52 7.01
C TRP A 184 9.30 -7.58 7.96
N ILE A 185 9.71 -6.38 7.50
CA ILE A 185 10.33 -5.35 8.33
C ILE A 185 9.37 -4.93 9.45
N HIS A 186 8.08 -4.81 9.10
CA HIS A 186 7.01 -4.40 10.02
C HIS A 186 7.34 -3.12 10.79
N PRO A 187 7.51 -2.00 10.08
CA PRO A 187 8.13 -0.81 10.65
C PRO A 187 7.29 -0.10 11.72
N PHE A 188 6.01 -0.43 11.86
CA PHE A 188 5.08 0.29 12.71
C PHE A 188 4.46 -0.58 13.80
N PHE A 189 3.86 0.03 14.83
CA PHE A 189 3.10 -0.69 15.86
C PHE A 189 1.76 -1.19 15.34
N ASP A 190 1.05 -0.40 14.53
CA ASP A 190 -0.21 -0.73 13.83
C ASP A 190 -0.18 -0.16 12.41
N GLY A 191 -1.17 -0.46 11.58
CA GLY A 191 -1.31 0.11 10.25
C GLY A 191 -0.34 -0.42 9.18
N ASN A 192 0.54 -1.38 9.49
CA ASN A 192 1.50 -1.94 8.54
C ASN A 192 0.81 -2.52 7.30
N GLY A 193 -0.23 -3.33 7.49
CA GLY A 193 -0.98 -3.95 6.39
C GLY A 193 -1.62 -2.91 5.47
N ARG A 194 -2.32 -1.95 6.04
CA ARG A 194 -2.97 -0.86 5.27
C ARG A 194 -1.95 -0.02 4.50
N THR A 195 -0.83 0.33 5.15
CA THR A 195 0.22 1.14 4.52
C THR A 195 0.91 0.42 3.37
N VAL A 196 1.21 -0.88 3.51
CA VAL A 196 1.92 -1.62 2.46
C VAL A 196 1.02 -1.95 1.26
N ARG A 197 -0.30 -1.98 1.44
CA ARG A 197 -1.25 -2.18 0.34
C ARG A 197 -1.56 -0.89 -0.43
N LEU A 198 -1.12 0.25 0.06
CA LEU A 198 -1.08 1.53 -0.64
C LEU A 198 0.12 1.61 -1.58
#